data_7215ebedd3e62bb35603506e61322f7f
#
_entry.id   7215ebedd3e62bb35603506e61322f7f
#
_cell.length_a   1.000
_cell.length_b   1.000
_cell.length_c   1.000
_cell.angle_alpha   90.00
_cell.angle_beta   90.00
_cell.angle_gamma   90.00
#
_symmetry.space_group_name_H-M   'P 1'
#
loop_
_entity.id
_entity.type
_entity.pdbx_description
1 polymer ?
#
loop_
_entity_poly.entity_id
_entity_poly.type
_entity_poly.pdbx_seq_one_letter_code
_entity_poly.pdbx_strand_id
1 'polypeptide(L)'
;MKQVLNIKGKNMSFELLKMVGDAQKKKAVIDVRSGDTVRVSQKIKEGDKFRIQVFEGTVIRVDRKASHTERFVVRKVTSGVGVEKSFLIHSPLVEKIEIVRRGKVRRNNLRYLRERSGKSARLTQKDFDRHAVNALPKEEVEEAPAAEAEEEKAEA
;
A
#
# COMPACT_ATOMS: atom_id res chain seq x y z
N MET A 1 23.34 23.67 -5.72
CA MET A 1 24.13 23.25 -6.92
C MET A 1 23.34 22.19 -7.67
N LYS A 2 22.83 22.50 -8.86
CA LYS A 2 22.07 21.57 -9.71
C LYS A 2 23.05 20.61 -10.37
N GLN A 3 23.03 19.34 -10.02
CA GLN A 3 23.73 18.30 -10.78
C GLN A 3 23.02 18.12 -12.13
N VAL A 4 23.62 18.62 -13.19
CA VAL A 4 23.22 18.33 -14.57
C VAL A 4 23.71 16.93 -14.89
N LEU A 5 22.81 15.95 -14.81
CA LEU A 5 23.07 14.56 -15.19
C LEU A 5 23.33 14.49 -16.70
N ASN A 6 24.56 14.14 -17.05
CA ASN A 6 24.99 13.91 -18.42
C ASN A 6 24.43 12.57 -18.91
N ILE A 7 23.29 12.61 -19.62
CA ILE A 7 22.60 11.43 -20.15
C ILE A 7 23.02 11.27 -21.62
N LYS A 8 24.15 10.59 -21.88
CA LYS A 8 24.50 10.11 -23.24
C LYS A 8 23.97 8.69 -23.45
N GLY A 9 22.97 8.52 -24.32
CA GLY A 9 22.78 7.29 -25.12
C GLY A 9 21.96 6.14 -24.54
N LYS A 10 21.13 6.34 -23.49
CA LYS A 10 20.13 5.34 -23.04
C LYS A 10 18.71 5.87 -23.28
N ASN A 11 17.75 4.97 -23.50
CA ASN A 11 16.35 5.29 -23.81
C ASN A 11 15.77 6.34 -22.84
N MET A 12 15.89 7.59 -23.21
CA MET A 12 15.53 8.77 -22.40
C MET A 12 14.09 8.71 -21.88
N SER A 13 13.17 8.11 -22.64
CA SER A 13 11.77 7.94 -22.23
C SER A 13 11.60 7.01 -21.04
N PHE A 14 12.36 5.92 -20.97
CA PHE A 14 12.30 4.96 -19.87
C PHE A 14 12.87 5.53 -18.57
N GLU A 15 13.99 6.25 -18.65
CA GLU A 15 14.63 6.87 -17.49
C GLU A 15 13.74 7.99 -16.91
N LEU A 16 13.12 8.81 -17.76
CA LEU A 16 12.18 9.83 -17.35
C LEU A 16 10.95 9.22 -16.64
N LEU A 17 10.37 8.16 -17.21
CA LEU A 17 9.26 7.44 -16.57
C LEU A 17 9.66 6.85 -15.22
N LYS A 18 10.86 6.32 -15.10
CA LYS A 18 11.38 5.80 -13.85
C LYS A 18 11.57 6.90 -12.82
N MET A 19 12.15 8.04 -13.20
CA MET A 19 12.34 9.18 -12.30
C MET A 19 11.01 9.72 -11.76
N VAL A 20 10.01 9.88 -12.63
CA VAL A 20 8.67 10.31 -12.21
C VAL A 20 8.01 9.27 -11.31
N GLY A 21 8.14 7.99 -11.64
CA GLY A 21 7.61 6.90 -10.83
C GLY A 21 8.25 6.80 -9.45
N ASP A 22 9.58 6.97 -9.39
CA ASP A 22 10.32 6.92 -8.12
C ASP A 22 10.00 8.13 -7.22
N ALA A 23 9.75 9.31 -7.81
CA ALA A 23 9.31 10.49 -7.06
C ALA A 23 7.91 10.33 -6.41
N GLN A 24 7.05 9.46 -6.99
CA GLN A 24 5.71 9.19 -6.46
C GLN A 24 5.66 8.03 -5.46
N LYS A 25 6.77 7.33 -5.24
CA LYS A 25 6.81 6.26 -4.24
C LYS A 25 6.67 6.83 -2.82
N LYS A 26 5.85 6.16 -2.02
CA LYS A 26 5.85 6.39 -0.56
C LYS A 26 7.20 5.96 -0.01
N LYS A 27 7.80 6.77 0.85
CA LYS A 27 9.11 6.52 1.46
C LYS A 27 9.11 5.29 2.36
N ALA A 28 8.04 5.13 3.15
CA ALA A 28 7.88 4.00 4.07
C ALA A 28 6.66 3.16 3.67
N VAL A 29 6.88 1.88 3.40
CA VAL A 29 5.85 0.92 3.00
C VAL A 29 6.08 -0.41 3.70
N ILE A 30 4.98 -1.05 4.14
CA ILE A 30 5.02 -2.36 4.77
C ILE A 30 5.27 -3.44 3.70
N ASP A 31 6.15 -4.41 3.99
CA ASP A 31 6.43 -5.56 3.14
C ASP A 31 5.27 -6.57 3.17
N VAL A 32 4.32 -6.41 2.28
CA VAL A 32 3.17 -7.29 2.10
C VAL A 32 3.59 -8.53 1.30
N ARG A 33 3.20 -9.70 1.78
CA ARG A 33 3.50 -10.99 1.14
C ARG A 33 2.23 -11.76 0.83
N SER A 34 2.28 -12.59 -0.20
CA SER A 34 1.19 -13.52 -0.48
C SER A 34 0.97 -14.46 0.72
N GLY A 35 -0.29 -14.67 1.10
CA GLY A 35 -0.68 -15.43 2.29
C GLY A 35 -0.85 -14.59 3.55
N ASP A 36 -0.43 -13.32 3.57
CA ASP A 36 -0.70 -12.42 4.68
C ASP A 36 -2.19 -12.07 4.74
N THR A 37 -2.75 -11.99 5.94
CA THR A 37 -4.05 -11.36 6.17
C THR A 37 -3.80 -9.90 6.47
N VAL A 38 -4.32 -9.02 5.63
CA VAL A 38 -4.10 -7.57 5.73
C VAL A 38 -5.40 -6.82 5.93
N ARG A 39 -5.30 -5.70 6.61
CA ARG A 39 -6.35 -4.70 6.74
C ARG A 39 -5.90 -3.44 5.99
N VAL A 40 -6.62 -3.07 4.94
CA VAL A 40 -6.32 -1.93 4.09
C VAL A 40 -7.34 -0.83 4.32
N SER A 41 -6.90 0.33 4.76
CA SER A 41 -7.72 1.54 4.90
C SER A 41 -7.63 2.34 3.61
N GLN A 42 -8.75 2.46 2.91
CA GLN A 42 -8.84 3.19 1.64
C GLN A 42 -9.71 4.43 1.79
N LYS A 43 -9.24 5.57 1.28
CA LYS A 43 -10.01 6.81 1.15
C LYS A 43 -10.93 6.70 -0.06
N ILE A 44 -12.22 6.92 0.14
CA ILE A 44 -13.23 7.00 -0.91
C ILE A 44 -13.83 8.38 -0.88
N LYS A 45 -13.92 9.02 -2.05
CA LYS A 45 -14.60 10.30 -2.21
C LYS A 45 -16.08 10.05 -2.46
N GLU A 46 -16.92 10.64 -1.61
CA GLU A 46 -18.40 10.62 -1.75
C GLU A 46 -18.89 12.09 -1.82
N GLY A 47 -19.10 12.58 -3.04
CA GLY A 47 -19.38 14.01 -3.28
C GLY A 47 -18.19 14.86 -2.83
N ASP A 48 -18.41 15.77 -1.87
CA ASP A 48 -17.35 16.67 -1.33
C ASP A 48 -16.64 16.11 -0.11
N LYS A 49 -17.09 14.97 0.42
CA LYS A 49 -16.54 14.37 1.64
C LYS A 49 -15.68 13.16 1.32
N PHE A 50 -14.70 12.89 2.19
CA PHE A 50 -13.89 11.68 2.16
C PHE A 50 -14.30 10.75 3.28
N ARG A 51 -14.43 9.47 2.94
CA ARG A 51 -14.69 8.40 3.88
C ARG A 51 -13.58 7.35 3.82
N ILE A 52 -13.17 6.85 4.98
CA ILE A 52 -12.22 5.73 5.07
C ILE A 52 -13.02 4.43 5.09
N GLN A 53 -12.75 3.57 4.12
CA GLN A 53 -13.29 2.21 4.09
C GLN A 53 -12.20 1.20 4.36
N VAL A 54 -12.44 0.32 5.32
CA VAL A 54 -11.51 -0.75 5.67
C VAL A 54 -11.87 -2.03 4.91
N PHE A 55 -10.88 -2.62 4.24
CA PHE A 55 -11.01 -3.91 3.57
C PHE A 55 -10.02 -4.90 4.19
N GLU A 56 -10.55 -5.92 4.86
CA GLU A 56 -9.75 -6.97 5.50
C GLU A 56 -9.89 -8.28 4.73
N GLY A 57 -8.76 -8.94 4.44
CA GLY A 57 -8.77 -10.20 3.73
C GLY A 57 -7.37 -10.79 3.56
N THR A 58 -7.29 -11.93 2.86
CA THR A 58 -6.04 -12.63 2.59
C THR A 58 -5.45 -12.18 1.27
N VAL A 59 -4.16 -11.90 1.25
CA VAL A 59 -3.40 -11.55 0.04
C VAL A 59 -3.20 -12.81 -0.80
N ILE A 60 -3.76 -12.82 -2.00
CA ILE A 60 -3.63 -13.93 -2.95
C ILE A 60 -2.37 -13.80 -3.79
N ARG A 61 -2.01 -12.58 -4.15
CA ARG A 61 -0.91 -12.31 -5.08
C ARG A 61 -0.32 -10.94 -4.83
N VAL A 62 1.00 -10.85 -4.99
CA VAL A 62 1.74 -9.60 -5.02
C VAL A 62 2.48 -9.51 -6.35
N ASP A 63 2.29 -8.43 -7.08
CA ASP A 63 2.89 -8.19 -8.39
C ASP A 63 3.85 -7.01 -8.33
N ARG A 64 4.92 -7.09 -9.13
CA ARG A 64 5.89 -6.01 -9.35
C ARG A 64 6.47 -5.44 -8.05
N LYS A 65 6.86 -6.32 -7.14
CA LYS A 65 7.45 -5.95 -5.86
C LYS A 65 8.62 -4.96 -6.04
N ALA A 66 8.72 -4.00 -5.12
CA ALA A 66 9.71 -2.92 -5.13
C ALA A 66 9.60 -1.91 -6.29
N SER A 67 8.60 -2.03 -7.16
CA SER A 67 8.33 -1.06 -8.23
C SER A 67 7.32 0.00 -7.77
N HIS A 68 7.34 1.20 -8.40
CA HIS A 68 6.30 2.21 -8.19
C HIS A 68 4.88 1.71 -8.53
N THR A 69 4.76 0.67 -9.37
CA THR A 69 3.50 0.02 -9.74
C THR A 69 3.24 -1.26 -8.93
N GLU A 70 3.88 -1.42 -7.78
CA GLU A 70 3.65 -2.57 -6.92
C GLU A 70 2.18 -2.63 -6.50
N ARG A 71 1.58 -3.81 -6.71
CA ARG A 71 0.19 -4.06 -6.36
C ARG A 71 0.03 -5.41 -5.69
N PHE A 72 -0.96 -5.50 -4.84
CA PHE A 72 -1.39 -6.76 -4.25
C PHE A 72 -2.90 -6.94 -4.37
N VAL A 73 -3.31 -8.20 -4.44
CA VAL A 73 -4.71 -8.59 -4.57
C VAL A 73 -5.16 -9.23 -3.26
N VAL A 74 -6.18 -8.66 -2.66
CA VAL A 74 -6.78 -9.14 -1.40
C VAL A 74 -8.11 -9.81 -1.69
N ARG A 75 -8.31 -11.02 -1.14
CA ARG A 75 -9.57 -11.76 -1.20
C ARG A 75 -10.23 -11.83 0.16
N LYS A 76 -11.51 -11.54 0.19
CA LYS A 76 -12.41 -11.71 1.32
C LYS A 76 -13.61 -12.53 0.90
N VAL A 77 -14.07 -13.43 1.74
CA VAL A 77 -15.35 -14.12 1.54
C VAL A 77 -16.40 -13.46 2.43
N THR A 78 -17.45 -12.94 1.82
CA THR A 78 -18.56 -12.28 2.51
C THR A 78 -19.86 -12.92 2.06
N SER A 79 -20.66 -13.44 3.01
CA SER A 79 -21.94 -14.11 2.71
C SER A 79 -21.83 -15.21 1.65
N GLY A 80 -20.74 -16.01 1.70
CA GLY A 80 -20.49 -17.09 0.73
C GLY A 80 -19.89 -16.64 -0.61
N VAL A 81 -19.86 -15.34 -0.88
CA VAL A 81 -19.30 -14.79 -2.13
C VAL A 81 -17.86 -14.34 -1.90
N GLY A 82 -16.96 -14.76 -2.79
CA GLY A 82 -15.56 -14.33 -2.77
C GLY A 82 -15.36 -13.00 -3.50
N VAL A 83 -15.01 -11.97 -2.77
CA VAL A 83 -14.70 -10.63 -3.30
C VAL A 83 -13.21 -10.44 -3.37
N GLU A 84 -12.69 -10.00 -4.50
CA GLU A 84 -11.28 -9.69 -4.71
C GLU A 84 -11.11 -8.23 -5.06
N LYS A 85 -10.16 -7.56 -4.40
CA LYS A 85 -9.82 -6.17 -4.66
C LYS A 85 -8.31 -6.01 -4.81
N SER A 86 -7.90 -5.31 -5.86
CA SER A 86 -6.49 -4.99 -6.11
C SER A 86 -6.18 -3.61 -5.54
N PHE A 87 -5.05 -3.51 -4.84
CA PHE A 87 -4.55 -2.26 -4.29
C PHE A 87 -3.15 -1.97 -4.83
N LEU A 88 -2.91 -0.74 -5.22
CA LEU A 88 -1.57 -0.21 -5.50
C LEU A 88 -1.00 0.32 -4.20
N ILE A 89 0.16 -0.16 -3.79
CA ILE A 89 0.78 0.19 -2.51
C ILE A 89 1.05 1.70 -2.41
N HIS A 90 1.60 2.28 -3.47
CA HIS A 90 1.98 3.69 -3.51
C HIS A 90 0.82 4.65 -3.86
N SER A 91 -0.40 4.13 -4.03
CA SER A 91 -1.57 4.98 -4.33
C SER A 91 -1.87 5.93 -3.15
N PRO A 92 -2.20 7.21 -3.42
CA PRO A 92 -2.65 8.15 -2.40
C PRO A 92 -4.01 7.78 -1.79
N LEU A 93 -4.80 6.96 -2.50
CA LEU A 93 -6.07 6.45 -1.99
C LEU A 93 -5.91 5.41 -0.88
N VAL A 94 -4.77 4.73 -0.81
CA VAL A 94 -4.44 3.80 0.27
C VAL A 94 -3.78 4.59 1.38
N GLU A 95 -4.47 4.73 2.50
CA GLU A 95 -3.97 5.49 3.66
C GLU A 95 -3.06 4.62 4.53
N LYS A 96 -3.57 3.46 4.94
CA LYS A 96 -2.86 2.57 5.86
C LYS A 96 -3.03 1.11 5.45
N ILE A 97 -1.97 0.34 5.61
CA ILE A 97 -1.97 -1.12 5.45
C ILE A 97 -1.48 -1.70 6.77
N GLU A 98 -2.19 -2.68 7.31
CA GLU A 98 -1.81 -3.40 8.53
C GLU A 98 -1.78 -4.89 8.25
N ILE A 99 -0.73 -5.57 8.66
CA ILE A 99 -0.65 -7.03 8.62
C ILE A 99 -1.21 -7.57 9.94
N VAL A 100 -2.32 -8.29 9.85
CA VAL A 100 -2.99 -8.91 11.00
C VAL A 100 -2.41 -10.27 11.31
N ARG A 101 -2.15 -11.08 10.28
CA ARG A 101 -1.61 -12.45 10.38
C ARG A 101 -0.69 -12.73 9.21
N ARG A 102 0.31 -13.56 9.43
CA ARG A 102 1.20 -14.04 8.37
C ARG A 102 1.00 -15.53 8.13
N GLY A 103 0.65 -15.91 6.91
CA GLY A 103 0.45 -17.30 6.52
C GLY A 103 1.72 -17.90 5.90
N LYS A 104 2.02 -19.17 6.22
CA LYS A 104 3.10 -19.92 5.59
C LYS A 104 2.65 -20.40 4.23
N VAL A 105 3.23 -19.89 3.15
CA VAL A 105 2.93 -20.28 1.77
C VAL A 105 4.21 -20.59 1.00
N ARG A 106 4.11 -21.47 -0.02
CA ARG A 106 5.24 -21.84 -0.89
C ARG A 106 5.21 -21.12 -2.24
N ARG A 107 4.07 -20.55 -2.62
CA ARG A 107 3.84 -19.90 -3.92
C ARG A 107 3.49 -18.44 -3.74
N ASN A 108 3.93 -17.59 -4.67
CA ASN A 108 3.53 -16.18 -4.67
C ASN A 108 2.07 -15.99 -5.15
N ASN A 109 1.58 -16.85 -6.01
CA ASN A 109 0.20 -16.78 -6.54
C ASN A 109 -0.66 -17.90 -5.96
N LEU A 110 -1.65 -17.53 -5.14
CA LEU A 110 -2.51 -18.44 -4.40
C LEU A 110 -3.89 -18.59 -5.07
N ARG A 111 -3.94 -18.69 -6.39
CA ARG A 111 -5.19 -18.81 -7.14
C ARG A 111 -6.09 -19.98 -6.67
N TYR A 112 -5.49 -21.05 -6.20
CA TYR A 112 -6.19 -22.22 -5.70
C TYR A 112 -7.12 -21.93 -4.51
N LEU A 113 -6.91 -20.82 -3.78
CA LEU A 113 -7.81 -20.40 -2.71
C LEU A 113 -9.20 -19.99 -3.20
N ARG A 114 -9.36 -19.73 -4.49
CA ARG A 114 -10.67 -19.41 -5.08
C ARG A 114 -11.61 -20.60 -5.08
N GLU A 115 -11.05 -21.79 -5.30
CA GLU A 115 -11.78 -23.05 -5.40
C GLU A 115 -11.96 -23.74 -4.04
N ARG A 116 -11.16 -23.32 -3.04
CA ARG A 116 -11.17 -23.90 -1.71
C ARG A 116 -12.08 -23.16 -0.77
N SER A 117 -12.79 -23.91 0.07
CA SER A 117 -13.67 -23.37 1.12
C SER A 117 -13.46 -24.10 2.45
N GLY A 118 -13.93 -23.51 3.54
CA GLY A 118 -13.87 -24.10 4.87
C GLY A 118 -12.44 -24.37 5.36
N LYS A 119 -12.21 -25.60 5.85
CA LYS A 119 -10.90 -26.00 6.43
C LYS A 119 -9.76 -25.97 5.40
N SER A 120 -10.03 -26.33 4.14
CA SER A 120 -9.02 -26.38 3.07
C SER A 120 -8.53 -25.01 2.60
N ALA A 121 -9.26 -23.95 2.87
CA ALA A 121 -8.89 -22.58 2.57
C ALA A 121 -8.04 -21.93 3.67
N ARG A 122 -7.93 -22.56 4.85
CA ARG A 122 -7.15 -22.00 5.96
C ARG A 122 -5.65 -22.21 5.70
N LEU A 123 -4.90 -21.10 5.82
CA LEU A 123 -3.43 -21.12 5.75
C LEU A 123 -2.85 -21.37 7.15
N THR A 124 -1.79 -22.17 7.21
CA THR A 124 -1.01 -22.35 8.44
C THR A 124 -0.40 -21.01 8.82
N GLN A 125 -0.57 -20.60 10.08
CA GLN A 125 0.04 -19.38 10.58
C GLN A 125 1.54 -19.56 10.76
N LYS A 126 2.27 -18.47 10.55
CA LYS A 126 3.67 -18.30 10.93
C LYS A 126 3.73 -17.25 12.01
N ASP A 127 4.49 -17.54 13.06
CA ASP A 127 4.76 -16.57 14.11
C ASP A 127 5.50 -15.37 13.52
N PHE A 128 5.05 -14.17 13.83
CA PHE A 128 5.67 -12.91 13.44
C PHE A 128 5.35 -11.84 14.48
N ASP A 129 6.29 -10.93 14.66
CA ASP A 129 6.06 -9.78 15.52
C ASP A 129 5.20 -8.74 14.76
N ARG A 130 3.92 -8.66 15.16
CA ARG A 130 2.95 -7.76 14.56
C ARG A 130 3.33 -6.29 14.75
N HIS A 131 3.88 -5.95 15.91
CA HIS A 131 4.24 -4.56 16.22
C HIS A 131 5.44 -4.12 15.40
N ALA A 132 6.48 -4.94 15.33
CA ALA A 132 7.68 -4.64 14.56
C ALA A 132 7.39 -4.51 13.05
N VAL A 133 6.53 -5.39 12.51
CA VAL A 133 6.22 -5.37 11.07
C VAL A 133 5.30 -4.21 10.67
N ASN A 134 4.38 -3.79 11.55
CA ASN A 134 3.47 -2.67 11.29
C ASN A 134 4.04 -1.33 11.78
N ALA A 135 5.16 -1.32 12.49
CA ALA A 135 5.87 -0.10 12.82
C ALA A 135 6.53 0.45 11.56
N LEU A 136 5.80 1.30 10.84
CA LEU A 136 6.44 2.16 9.84
C LEU A 136 7.41 3.08 10.55
N PRO A 137 8.61 3.34 10.00
CA PRO A 137 9.43 4.44 10.48
C PRO A 137 8.53 5.69 10.45
N LYS A 138 8.35 6.33 11.60
CA LYS A 138 7.62 7.58 11.68
C LYS A 138 8.33 8.54 10.74
N GLU A 139 7.70 8.91 9.64
CA GLU A 139 8.08 10.14 8.96
C GLU A 139 7.80 11.24 10.00
N GLU A 140 8.84 11.93 10.41
CA GLU A 140 8.66 13.24 11.02
C GLU A 140 7.86 14.02 9.99
N VAL A 141 6.58 14.21 10.30
CA VAL A 141 5.75 15.19 9.63
C VAL A 141 6.43 16.49 10.00
N GLU A 142 7.27 17.03 9.10
CA GLU A 142 7.61 18.43 9.14
C GLU A 142 6.27 19.16 9.13
N GLU A 143 5.83 19.57 10.32
CA GLU A 143 4.79 20.56 10.49
C GLU A 143 5.24 21.79 9.68
N ALA A 144 4.66 21.93 8.51
CA ALA A 144 4.74 23.22 7.83
C ALA A 144 4.24 24.28 8.82
N PRO A 145 4.99 25.34 9.07
CA PRO A 145 4.62 26.35 10.07
C PRO A 145 3.30 27.00 9.63
N ALA A 146 2.23 26.65 10.31
CA ALA A 146 0.98 27.37 10.29
C ALA A 146 1.11 28.61 11.20
N ALA A 147 2.01 29.52 10.84
CA ALA A 147 2.26 30.73 11.60
C ALA A 147 2.52 31.91 10.65
N GLU A 148 1.58 32.19 9.75
CA GLU A 148 1.58 33.48 9.00
C GLU A 148 0.16 33.94 8.59
N ALA A 149 -0.89 33.46 9.24
CA ALA A 149 -2.27 33.88 8.91
C ALA A 149 -3.01 34.60 10.07
N GLU A 150 -2.35 34.99 11.13
CA GLU A 150 -2.99 35.72 12.25
C GLU A 150 -2.51 37.16 12.46
N GLU A 151 -1.55 37.66 11.69
CA GLU A 151 -1.10 39.07 11.85
C GLU A 151 -1.75 40.07 10.88
N GLU A 152 -2.60 39.66 9.95
CA GLU A 152 -3.24 40.59 9.00
C GLU A 152 -4.68 40.99 9.38
N LYS A 153 -5.13 40.74 10.61
CA LYS A 153 -6.45 41.17 11.11
C LYS A 153 -6.44 42.11 12.30
N ALA A 154 -5.29 42.68 12.64
CA ALA A 154 -5.18 43.63 13.74
C ALA A 154 -4.86 45.06 13.31
N GLU A 155 -4.81 45.36 12.00
CA GLU A 155 -4.63 46.75 11.51
C GLU A 155 -5.64 47.06 10.38
N ALA A 156 -6.93 47.11 10.72
CA ALA A 156 -7.91 47.85 9.93
C ALA A 156 -9.09 48.29 10.82
#